data_2f05a059ceb6d1dd21cb6974fabe548e
#
_entry.id   2f05a059ceb6d1dd21cb6974fabe548e
#
_cell.length_a   1.000
_cell.length_b   1.000
_cell.length_c   1.000
_cell.angle_alpha   90.00
_cell.angle_beta   90.00
_cell.angle_gamma   90.00
#
_symmetry.space_group_name_H-M   'P 1'
#
loop_
_entity.id
_entity.type
_entity.pdbx_description
1 polymer ?
#
loop_
_entity_poly.entity_id
_entity_poly.type
_entity_poly.pdbx_seq_one_letter_code
_entity_poly.pdbx_strand_id
1 'polypeptide(L)'
;MCESDMATILLSEATTAKEGVDLLLHIYDTVGAEEKSGVLIADQSEIWYVENFTGHTYIAVKLSSNMIAINPNMGAIGLVDLDDTANVIASSNLISVAKQAGTYVGDESENTINVFKSYCYYAAATPSNRLVNGINYFLNGGSVTDSTLTPEDYTISNVKNGKIVSLYTNIQNKLGKIGIQDMVDFYKVKAIANTGNLEWHIFQIQSGAALETGTIEWLAMEHGQYTVAIPYFPVLTTDMYEGYKFGGEEASFTATKPETMYGAYPYSSRYTGDGYLVLPDGWEKGYYWTVDALSNYALSGLCSDADEALIHSELAKMQQICYDKALEMKATLSTLSGDAAKTYATQQSAALAKQAHELTLELYKHIVSHEHTYGEWMTTTAPTCKAEGEATQTCKFCDDTQTKTLEKTSEHSWDEGVVTKAATTTETGEKTFTCTVCQTTKIETIPVLVNPATGDNTGVAWLASAMVLSVTGAAWLLKKKILVK
;
A
#
# COMPACT_ATOMS: atom_id res chain seq x y z
N MET A 1 -22.53 6.96 24.33
CA MET A 1 -21.32 6.61 23.52
C MET A 1 -21.79 6.23 22.15
N CYS A 2 -21.37 6.94 21.11
CA CYS A 2 -21.59 6.54 19.73
C CYS A 2 -20.32 5.90 19.12
N GLU A 3 -20.48 5.22 18.00
CA GLU A 3 -19.40 4.48 17.35
C GLU A 3 -18.21 5.36 16.99
N SER A 4 -18.48 6.57 16.49
CA SER A 4 -17.44 7.52 16.03
C SER A 4 -16.48 7.97 17.12
N ASP A 5 -16.88 7.93 18.38
CA ASP A 5 -16.07 8.44 19.51
C ASP A 5 -15.20 7.33 20.14
N MET A 6 -15.59 6.06 19.97
CA MET A 6 -14.98 4.93 20.67
C MET A 6 -13.48 4.80 20.42
N ALA A 7 -13.08 4.80 19.16
CA ALA A 7 -11.66 4.63 18.80
C ALA A 7 -10.79 5.75 19.37
N THR A 8 -11.26 7.01 19.26
CA THR A 8 -10.54 8.17 19.77
C THR A 8 -10.34 8.10 21.27
N ILE A 9 -11.40 7.79 22.04
CA ILE A 9 -11.33 7.72 23.49
C ILE A 9 -10.44 6.55 23.93
N LEU A 10 -10.65 5.37 23.38
CA LEU A 10 -9.89 4.18 23.80
C LEU A 10 -8.40 4.32 23.49
N LEU A 11 -8.04 4.82 22.32
CA LEU A 11 -6.65 4.97 21.89
C LEU A 11 -5.93 6.11 22.63
N SER A 12 -6.66 7.12 23.14
CA SER A 12 -6.05 8.23 23.89
C SER A 12 -5.80 7.90 25.37
N GLU A 13 -6.54 6.95 25.95
CA GLU A 13 -6.53 6.71 27.39
C GLU A 13 -5.99 5.34 27.81
N ALA A 14 -6.04 4.33 26.93
CA ALA A 14 -5.61 2.97 27.23
C ALA A 14 -4.22 2.66 26.67
N THR A 15 -3.42 1.91 27.43
CA THR A 15 -2.08 1.44 27.03
C THR A 15 -2.04 -0.06 26.75
N THR A 16 -3.07 -0.81 27.16
CA THR A 16 -3.23 -2.24 26.89
C THR A 16 -4.65 -2.54 26.40
N ALA A 17 -4.82 -3.67 25.74
CA ALA A 17 -6.15 -4.12 25.31
C ALA A 17 -7.10 -4.24 26.49
N LYS A 18 -6.65 -4.81 27.62
CA LYS A 18 -7.47 -4.97 28.81
C LYS A 18 -7.92 -3.62 29.40
N GLU A 19 -7.02 -2.63 29.48
CA GLU A 19 -7.38 -1.26 29.93
C GLU A 19 -8.42 -0.64 29.01
N GLY A 20 -8.26 -0.81 27.68
CA GLY A 20 -9.25 -0.37 26.70
C GLY A 20 -10.62 -1.02 26.89
N VAL A 21 -10.65 -2.33 27.14
CA VAL A 21 -11.90 -3.03 27.48
C VAL A 21 -12.50 -2.47 28.74
N ASP A 22 -11.74 -2.36 29.83
CA ASP A 22 -12.25 -1.89 31.12
C ASP A 22 -12.81 -0.44 31.01
N LEU A 23 -12.13 0.41 30.28
CA LEU A 23 -12.58 1.78 30.01
C LEU A 23 -13.90 1.78 29.21
N LEU A 24 -13.99 1.00 28.14
CA LEU A 24 -15.21 0.91 27.33
C LEU A 24 -16.41 0.40 28.15
N LEU A 25 -16.19 -0.66 28.91
CA LEU A 25 -17.24 -1.23 29.74
C LEU A 25 -17.66 -0.26 30.87
N HIS A 26 -16.72 0.47 31.47
CA HIS A 26 -17.05 1.53 32.43
C HIS A 26 -17.90 2.64 31.79
N ILE A 27 -17.63 3.02 30.56
CA ILE A 27 -18.45 3.99 29.83
C ILE A 27 -19.85 3.42 29.57
N TYR A 28 -19.96 2.15 29.19
CA TYR A 28 -21.25 1.51 29.01
C TYR A 28 -22.03 1.41 30.33
N ASP A 29 -21.38 1.18 31.45
CA ASP A 29 -22.02 1.15 32.78
C ASP A 29 -22.52 2.54 33.22
N THR A 30 -21.79 3.61 32.90
CA THR A 30 -22.07 4.97 33.43
C THR A 30 -22.87 5.83 32.47
N VAL A 31 -22.56 5.79 31.17
CA VAL A 31 -23.19 6.62 30.12
C VAL A 31 -24.14 5.81 29.26
N GLY A 32 -23.80 4.54 29.01
CA GLY A 32 -24.53 3.68 28.10
C GLY A 32 -24.06 3.79 26.65
N ALA A 33 -24.54 2.87 25.81
CA ALA A 33 -24.32 2.85 24.37
C ALA A 33 -25.58 3.33 23.64
N GLU A 34 -25.40 4.20 22.66
CA GLU A 34 -26.50 4.76 21.85
C GLU A 34 -26.99 3.74 20.82
N GLU A 35 -26.07 3.03 20.20
CA GLU A 35 -26.34 2.05 19.15
C GLU A 35 -25.68 0.71 19.44
N LYS A 36 -26.20 -0.33 18.81
CA LYS A 36 -25.59 -1.66 18.88
C LYS A 36 -24.33 -1.68 18.02
N SER A 37 -23.22 -2.07 18.62
CA SER A 37 -21.93 -2.18 17.91
C SER A 37 -21.10 -3.36 18.37
N GLY A 38 -20.12 -3.72 17.56
CA GLY A 38 -19.06 -4.69 17.90
C GLY A 38 -17.70 -4.04 17.78
N VAL A 39 -16.84 -4.19 18.79
CA VAL A 39 -15.52 -3.57 18.87
C VAL A 39 -14.45 -4.63 19.10
N LEU A 40 -13.38 -4.60 18.28
CA LEU A 40 -12.17 -5.37 18.51
C LEU A 40 -11.13 -4.48 19.18
N ILE A 41 -10.61 -4.91 20.32
CA ILE A 41 -9.56 -4.21 21.07
C ILE A 41 -8.39 -5.17 21.22
N ALA A 42 -7.21 -4.78 20.70
CA ALA A 42 -6.06 -5.65 20.61
C ALA A 42 -4.77 -4.96 21.01
N ASP A 43 -3.87 -5.71 21.63
CA ASP A 43 -2.46 -5.35 21.81
C ASP A 43 -1.56 -6.54 21.39
N GLN A 44 -0.27 -6.46 21.70
CA GLN A 44 0.69 -7.54 21.38
C GLN A 44 0.47 -8.85 22.14
N SER A 45 -0.40 -8.85 23.16
CA SER A 45 -0.60 -9.95 24.11
C SER A 45 -1.95 -10.61 23.97
N GLU A 46 -2.99 -9.84 23.66
CA GLU A 46 -4.37 -10.31 23.69
C GLU A 46 -5.29 -9.51 22.76
N ILE A 47 -6.39 -10.14 22.40
CA ILE A 47 -7.46 -9.56 21.58
C ILE A 47 -8.77 -9.82 22.31
N TRP A 48 -9.57 -8.77 22.46
CA TRP A 48 -10.93 -8.83 22.99
C TRP A 48 -11.94 -8.41 21.94
N TYR A 49 -13.08 -9.07 21.94
CA TYR A 49 -14.24 -8.69 21.15
C TYR A 49 -15.37 -8.28 22.08
N VAL A 50 -15.88 -7.08 21.92
CA VAL A 50 -16.93 -6.50 22.75
C VAL A 50 -18.18 -6.29 21.92
N GLU A 51 -19.32 -6.77 22.38
CA GLU A 51 -20.62 -6.44 21.82
C GLU A 51 -21.46 -5.67 22.85
N ASN A 52 -22.10 -4.59 22.45
CA ASN A 52 -23.13 -3.93 23.23
C ASN A 52 -24.49 -4.09 22.56
N PHE A 53 -25.56 -4.00 23.36
CA PHE A 53 -26.96 -4.19 22.94
C PHE A 53 -27.80 -2.95 23.24
N THR A 54 -27.19 -1.78 23.19
CA THR A 54 -27.71 -0.47 23.60
C THR A 54 -27.87 -0.30 25.11
N GLY A 55 -27.98 0.95 25.57
CA GLY A 55 -28.02 1.28 26.99
C GLY A 55 -26.80 0.73 27.75
N HIS A 56 -27.04 -0.02 28.80
CA HIS A 56 -26.00 -0.55 29.70
C HIS A 56 -25.82 -2.07 29.57
N THR A 57 -26.20 -2.65 28.43
CA THR A 57 -26.14 -4.09 28.24
C THR A 57 -25.03 -4.46 27.25
N TYR A 58 -24.09 -5.26 27.69
CA TYR A 58 -22.89 -5.62 26.91
C TYR A 58 -22.29 -6.96 27.33
N ILE A 59 -21.39 -7.43 26.48
CA ILE A 59 -20.50 -8.56 26.79
C ILE A 59 -19.17 -8.37 26.06
N ALA A 60 -18.08 -8.76 26.71
CA ALA A 60 -16.74 -8.82 26.14
C ALA A 60 -16.20 -10.24 26.24
N VAL A 61 -15.57 -10.76 25.17
CA VAL A 61 -14.92 -12.07 25.13
C VAL A 61 -13.49 -11.93 24.67
N LYS A 62 -12.56 -12.58 25.39
CA LYS A 62 -11.16 -12.69 24.99
C LYS A 62 -11.01 -13.72 23.89
N LEU A 63 -10.44 -13.35 22.76
CA LEU A 63 -10.24 -14.25 21.63
C LEU A 63 -9.00 -15.14 21.83
N SER A 64 -9.08 -16.37 21.37
CA SER A 64 -7.95 -17.31 21.37
C SER A 64 -6.94 -16.91 20.28
N SER A 65 -5.63 -17.05 20.56
CA SER A 65 -4.53 -16.72 19.64
C SER A 65 -4.49 -17.56 18.37
N ASN A 66 -5.21 -18.67 18.31
CA ASN A 66 -5.30 -19.56 17.13
C ASN A 66 -6.66 -19.54 16.46
N MET A 67 -7.42 -18.46 16.65
CA MET A 67 -8.78 -18.30 16.17
C MET A 67 -8.85 -17.29 15.02
N ILE A 68 -9.72 -17.55 14.06
CA ILE A 68 -10.19 -16.56 13.09
C ILE A 68 -11.64 -16.21 13.45
N ALA A 69 -11.95 -14.94 13.58
CA ALA A 69 -13.30 -14.43 13.78
C ALA A 69 -13.69 -13.50 12.63
N ILE A 70 -14.91 -13.69 12.11
CA ILE A 70 -15.47 -12.86 11.03
C ILE A 70 -16.79 -12.30 11.49
N ASN A 71 -16.93 -11.00 11.48
CA ASN A 71 -18.12 -10.31 11.92
C ASN A 71 -18.59 -9.22 10.89
N PRO A 72 -19.48 -9.56 9.96
CA PRO A 72 -19.96 -8.63 8.95
C PRO A 72 -21.26 -7.94 9.39
N ASN A 73 -21.19 -6.86 10.20
CA ASN A 73 -22.33 -6.08 10.67
C ASN A 73 -23.45 -6.92 11.34
N MET A 74 -23.06 -7.87 12.17
CA MET A 74 -23.99 -8.71 12.92
C MET A 74 -23.36 -9.13 14.25
N GLY A 75 -24.15 -9.59 15.21
CA GLY A 75 -23.59 -10.20 16.42
C GLY A 75 -22.77 -11.45 16.07
N ALA A 76 -21.70 -11.70 16.81
CA ALA A 76 -20.81 -12.82 16.60
C ALA A 76 -20.64 -13.67 17.87
N ILE A 77 -21.04 -13.24 19.05
CA ILE A 77 -20.89 -13.98 20.30
C ILE A 77 -22.05 -14.99 20.43
N GLY A 78 -21.68 -16.27 20.50
CA GLY A 78 -22.61 -17.40 20.63
C GLY A 78 -22.88 -17.80 22.07
N LEU A 79 -22.72 -19.09 22.35
CA LEU A 79 -22.91 -19.64 23.70
C LEU A 79 -21.69 -19.33 24.58
N VAL A 80 -21.90 -18.68 25.70
CA VAL A 80 -20.87 -18.32 26.66
C VAL A 80 -21.20 -18.82 28.06
N ASP A 81 -20.16 -19.20 28.77
CA ASP A 81 -20.15 -19.50 30.20
C ASP A 81 -19.72 -18.20 30.93
N LEU A 82 -20.63 -17.62 31.71
CA LEU A 82 -20.37 -16.40 32.45
C LEU A 82 -19.52 -16.61 33.71
N ASP A 83 -19.30 -17.86 34.11
CA ASP A 83 -18.38 -18.19 35.20
C ASP A 83 -16.90 -18.21 34.76
N ASP A 84 -16.64 -18.14 33.44
CA ASP A 84 -15.28 -17.98 32.89
C ASP A 84 -14.83 -16.51 32.92
N THR A 85 -14.70 -15.98 34.12
CA THR A 85 -14.34 -14.58 34.35
C THR A 85 -12.93 -14.20 33.84
N ALA A 86 -12.11 -15.18 33.48
CA ALA A 86 -10.81 -14.91 32.84
C ALA A 86 -10.92 -14.51 31.38
N ASN A 87 -11.99 -14.93 30.68
CA ASN A 87 -12.18 -14.72 29.25
C ASN A 87 -13.50 -14.04 28.92
N VAL A 88 -14.40 -13.84 29.89
CA VAL A 88 -15.71 -13.23 29.67
C VAL A 88 -15.99 -12.17 30.72
N ILE A 89 -16.44 -11.00 30.27
CA ILE A 89 -16.92 -9.92 31.12
C ILE A 89 -18.29 -9.50 30.58
N ALA A 90 -19.32 -9.57 31.40
CA ALA A 90 -20.68 -9.21 30.98
C ALA A 90 -21.31 -8.20 31.93
N SER A 91 -22.19 -7.38 31.40
CA SER A 91 -23.01 -6.48 32.23
C SER A 91 -23.91 -7.29 33.18
N SER A 92 -24.12 -6.77 34.36
CA SER A 92 -24.92 -7.46 35.41
C SER A 92 -26.39 -7.69 34.98
N ASN A 93 -26.87 -6.97 33.99
CA ASN A 93 -28.25 -7.05 33.49
C ASN A 93 -28.38 -7.95 32.24
N LEU A 94 -27.30 -8.53 31.70
CA LEU A 94 -27.30 -9.29 30.45
C LEU A 94 -28.39 -10.37 30.40
N ILE A 95 -28.47 -11.24 31.39
CA ILE A 95 -29.49 -12.30 31.45
C ILE A 95 -30.88 -11.71 31.72
N SER A 96 -31.00 -10.77 32.66
CA SER A 96 -32.29 -10.23 33.07
C SER A 96 -33.00 -9.46 31.97
N VAL A 97 -32.27 -8.71 31.13
CA VAL A 97 -32.84 -7.99 29.97
C VAL A 97 -33.35 -8.98 28.93
N ALA A 98 -32.61 -10.03 28.61
CA ALA A 98 -33.04 -11.05 27.66
C ALA A 98 -34.29 -11.81 28.16
N LYS A 99 -34.34 -12.10 29.47
CA LYS A 99 -35.53 -12.70 30.07
C LYS A 99 -36.75 -11.79 30.03
N GLN A 100 -36.57 -10.53 30.38
CA GLN A 100 -37.67 -9.53 30.32
C GLN A 100 -38.21 -9.37 28.89
N ALA A 101 -37.31 -9.46 27.89
CA ALA A 101 -37.69 -9.44 26.49
C ALA A 101 -38.31 -10.76 26.00
N GLY A 102 -38.22 -11.84 26.76
CA GLY A 102 -38.66 -13.18 26.35
C GLY A 102 -37.79 -13.85 25.32
N THR A 103 -36.52 -13.41 25.18
CA THR A 103 -35.60 -13.88 24.16
C THR A 103 -34.41 -14.68 24.73
N TYR A 104 -34.37 -14.89 26.04
CA TYR A 104 -33.28 -15.61 26.67
C TYR A 104 -33.13 -17.04 26.15
N VAL A 105 -31.95 -17.39 25.72
CA VAL A 105 -31.52 -18.77 25.32
C VAL A 105 -30.25 -19.09 26.08
N GLY A 106 -30.29 -20.09 26.95
CA GLY A 106 -29.18 -20.48 27.78
C GLY A 106 -29.63 -21.49 28.86
N ASP A 107 -28.76 -21.79 29.80
CA ASP A 107 -29.03 -22.59 30.99
C ASP A 107 -28.65 -21.80 32.25
N GLU A 108 -29.65 -21.43 33.05
CA GLU A 108 -29.44 -20.67 34.27
C GLU A 108 -28.67 -21.45 35.34
N SER A 109 -28.88 -22.77 35.40
CA SER A 109 -28.20 -23.63 36.36
C SER A 109 -26.70 -23.79 36.05
N GLU A 110 -26.34 -23.53 34.83
CA GLU A 110 -24.97 -23.55 34.31
C GLU A 110 -24.39 -22.13 34.10
N ASN A 111 -25.14 -21.08 34.44
CA ASN A 111 -24.81 -19.66 34.21
C ASN A 111 -24.33 -19.38 32.77
N THR A 112 -25.03 -19.94 31.79
CA THR A 112 -24.71 -19.76 30.38
C THR A 112 -25.77 -18.96 29.64
N ILE A 113 -25.37 -18.27 28.58
CA ILE A 113 -26.26 -17.57 27.64
C ILE A 113 -25.73 -17.71 26.22
N ASN A 114 -26.63 -18.00 25.27
CA ASN A 114 -26.34 -17.85 23.86
C ASN A 114 -26.69 -16.41 23.46
N VAL A 115 -25.67 -15.56 23.39
CA VAL A 115 -25.82 -14.13 23.17
C VAL A 115 -26.43 -13.84 21.79
N PHE A 116 -25.96 -14.53 20.75
CA PHE A 116 -26.47 -14.40 19.40
C PHE A 116 -27.99 -14.69 19.35
N LYS A 117 -28.40 -15.84 19.90
CA LYS A 117 -29.82 -16.22 19.90
C LYS A 117 -30.69 -15.35 20.80
N SER A 118 -30.10 -14.76 21.85
CA SER A 118 -30.85 -13.92 22.80
C SER A 118 -31.00 -12.47 22.38
N TYR A 119 -30.02 -11.91 21.63
CA TYR A 119 -29.95 -10.48 21.32
C TYR A 119 -29.92 -10.15 19.83
N CYS A 120 -29.69 -11.11 18.93
CA CYS A 120 -29.64 -10.84 17.50
C CYS A 120 -30.97 -11.19 16.83
N TYR A 121 -31.70 -10.16 16.43
CA TYR A 121 -33.00 -10.31 15.74
C TYR A 121 -32.93 -11.24 14.51
N TYR A 122 -31.76 -11.28 13.86
CA TYR A 122 -31.52 -12.09 12.66
C TYR A 122 -31.08 -13.53 12.97
N ALA A 123 -31.18 -13.99 14.23
CA ALA A 123 -30.80 -15.35 14.61
C ALA A 123 -31.55 -16.47 13.84
N ALA A 124 -32.73 -16.17 13.31
CA ALA A 124 -33.49 -17.08 12.45
C ALA A 124 -33.29 -16.78 10.95
N ALA A 125 -32.56 -15.74 10.60
CA ALA A 125 -32.30 -15.37 9.21
C ALA A 125 -31.10 -16.13 8.63
N THR A 126 -31.07 -16.24 7.33
CA THR A 126 -29.92 -16.76 6.60
C THR A 126 -28.67 -15.92 6.91
N PRO A 127 -27.52 -16.53 7.19
CA PRO A 127 -26.28 -15.81 7.37
C PRO A 127 -26.01 -14.87 6.19
N SER A 128 -25.43 -13.69 6.45
CA SER A 128 -25.12 -12.77 5.36
C SER A 128 -24.15 -13.43 4.37
N ASN A 129 -24.31 -13.11 3.09
CA ASN A 129 -23.38 -13.63 2.07
C ASN A 129 -21.93 -13.30 2.39
N ARG A 130 -21.64 -12.13 2.99
CA ARG A 130 -20.28 -11.76 3.43
C ARG A 130 -19.74 -12.71 4.50
N LEU A 131 -20.56 -13.13 5.45
CA LEU A 131 -20.13 -14.10 6.46
C LEU A 131 -19.83 -15.45 5.84
N VAL A 132 -20.74 -15.99 5.05
CA VAL A 132 -20.60 -17.30 4.39
C VAL A 132 -19.36 -17.30 3.50
N ASN A 133 -19.20 -16.29 2.67
CA ASN A 133 -18.06 -16.19 1.75
C ASN A 133 -16.75 -15.93 2.50
N GLY A 134 -16.76 -15.14 3.56
CA GLY A 134 -15.59 -14.91 4.39
C GLY A 134 -15.09 -16.17 5.06
N ILE A 135 -15.98 -16.97 5.64
CA ILE A 135 -15.61 -18.25 6.23
C ILE A 135 -15.13 -19.23 5.17
N ASN A 136 -15.84 -19.33 4.05
CA ASN A 136 -15.44 -20.21 2.95
C ASN A 136 -14.07 -19.87 2.36
N TYR A 137 -13.72 -18.59 2.28
CA TYR A 137 -12.39 -18.16 1.86
C TYR A 137 -11.30 -18.87 2.68
N PHE A 138 -11.41 -18.83 4.00
CA PHE A 138 -10.43 -19.46 4.88
C PHE A 138 -10.54 -20.99 4.87
N LEU A 139 -11.76 -21.57 4.89
CA LEU A 139 -11.96 -23.02 4.88
C LEU A 139 -11.44 -23.70 3.61
N ASN A 140 -11.43 -23.00 2.49
CA ASN A 140 -11.07 -23.52 1.17
C ASN A 140 -9.76 -22.97 0.62
N GLY A 141 -8.87 -22.46 1.48
CA GLY A 141 -7.53 -22.02 1.08
C GLY A 141 -7.54 -20.82 0.13
N GLY A 142 -8.42 -19.84 0.37
CA GLY A 142 -8.55 -18.63 -0.42
C GLY A 142 -9.61 -18.70 -1.53
N SER A 143 -10.30 -19.84 -1.69
CA SER A 143 -11.39 -20.00 -2.66
C SER A 143 -12.75 -19.87 -1.98
N VAL A 144 -13.66 -19.10 -2.59
CA VAL A 144 -15.04 -18.97 -2.13
C VAL A 144 -15.89 -20.05 -2.79
N THR A 145 -16.58 -20.85 -1.98
CA THR A 145 -17.53 -21.86 -2.44
C THR A 145 -18.83 -21.74 -1.66
N ASP A 146 -19.93 -22.19 -2.23
CA ASP A 146 -21.19 -22.22 -1.52
C ASP A 146 -21.12 -23.19 -0.34
N SER A 147 -21.55 -22.73 0.85
CA SER A 147 -21.72 -23.56 2.02
C SER A 147 -22.93 -23.15 2.82
N THR A 148 -23.49 -24.09 3.56
CA THR A 148 -24.54 -23.83 4.53
C THR A 148 -23.92 -23.76 5.91
N LEU A 149 -24.09 -22.64 6.60
CA LEU A 149 -23.59 -22.42 7.96
C LEU A 149 -24.75 -22.27 8.93
N THR A 150 -24.57 -22.82 10.14
CA THR A 150 -25.46 -22.61 11.28
C THR A 150 -24.83 -21.59 12.25
N PRO A 151 -25.61 -20.96 13.15
CA PRO A 151 -25.04 -20.09 14.18
C PRO A 151 -23.93 -20.73 15.01
N GLU A 152 -24.00 -22.03 15.22
CA GLU A 152 -22.98 -22.79 15.93
C GLU A 152 -21.64 -22.85 15.14
N ASP A 153 -21.69 -22.72 13.82
CA ASP A 153 -20.53 -22.79 12.96
C ASP A 153 -19.74 -21.47 12.91
N TYR A 154 -20.41 -20.33 13.10
CA TYR A 154 -19.78 -19.02 12.88
C TYR A 154 -19.74 -18.10 14.10
N THR A 155 -20.43 -18.42 15.19
CA THR A 155 -20.38 -17.61 16.41
C THR A 155 -19.18 -17.95 17.29
N ILE A 156 -18.69 -16.96 18.02
CA ILE A 156 -17.63 -17.08 19.00
C ILE A 156 -18.27 -17.66 20.28
N SER A 157 -17.96 -18.89 20.61
CA SER A 157 -18.53 -19.56 21.78
C SER A 157 -17.43 -19.94 22.75
N ASN A 158 -17.66 -19.64 24.02
CA ASN A 158 -16.91 -20.18 25.14
C ASN A 158 -17.82 -21.24 25.78
N VAL A 159 -17.47 -22.51 25.69
CA VAL A 159 -18.20 -23.56 26.37
C VAL A 159 -17.36 -24.05 27.55
N LYS A 160 -18.01 -24.28 28.72
CA LYS A 160 -17.45 -24.83 29.96
C LYS A 160 -16.07 -25.45 29.83
N ASN A 161 -15.08 -24.92 30.56
CA ASN A 161 -13.66 -25.23 30.61
C ASN A 161 -12.70 -24.25 29.94
N GLY A 162 -13.08 -22.99 29.77
CA GLY A 162 -12.18 -21.94 29.28
C GLY A 162 -11.71 -22.12 27.83
N LYS A 163 -12.44 -22.90 27.04
CA LYS A 163 -12.14 -23.07 25.63
C LYS A 163 -13.15 -22.28 24.83
N ILE A 164 -12.68 -21.22 24.21
CA ILE A 164 -13.43 -20.59 23.13
C ILE A 164 -13.48 -21.59 21.99
N VAL A 165 -14.63 -22.15 21.77
CA VAL A 165 -14.86 -23.11 20.71
C VAL A 165 -15.54 -22.38 19.57
N SER A 166 -14.81 -22.21 18.48
CA SER A 166 -15.43 -21.87 17.21
C SER A 166 -14.87 -22.76 16.13
N LEU A 167 -15.63 -22.96 15.08
CA LEU A 167 -15.20 -23.67 13.88
C LEU A 167 -13.91 -23.07 13.31
N TYR A 168 -13.64 -21.81 13.60
CA TYR A 168 -12.51 -21.03 13.15
C TYR A 168 -11.14 -21.55 13.62
N THR A 169 -11.05 -22.30 14.70
CA THR A 169 -9.79 -22.91 15.14
C THR A 169 -9.21 -23.93 14.15
N ASN A 170 -10.04 -24.51 13.30
CA ASN A 170 -9.63 -25.48 12.29
C ASN A 170 -9.26 -24.85 10.94
N ILE A 171 -9.57 -23.57 10.73
CA ILE A 171 -9.36 -22.88 9.45
C ILE A 171 -7.88 -22.68 9.16
N GLN A 172 -7.08 -22.37 10.18
CA GLN A 172 -5.63 -22.18 10.05
C GLN A 172 -4.92 -23.38 9.39
N ASN A 173 -5.44 -24.57 9.56
CA ASN A 173 -4.84 -25.78 8.99
C ASN A 173 -4.94 -25.86 7.45
N LYS A 174 -5.81 -25.08 6.80
CA LYS A 174 -5.99 -25.10 5.33
C LYS A 174 -5.25 -23.98 4.62
N LEU A 175 -5.18 -22.80 5.22
CA LEU A 175 -4.35 -21.69 4.72
C LEU A 175 -2.90 -21.76 5.23
N GLY A 176 -2.64 -22.59 6.26
CA GLY A 176 -1.37 -22.58 6.95
C GLY A 176 -1.23 -21.34 7.84
N LYS A 177 -0.10 -20.65 7.72
CA LYS A 177 0.17 -19.43 8.47
C LYS A 177 -0.39 -18.23 7.70
N ILE A 178 -1.41 -17.58 8.27
CA ILE A 178 -2.01 -16.37 7.66
C ILE A 178 -1.04 -15.19 7.82
N GLY A 179 -0.71 -14.58 6.70
CA GLY A 179 0.11 -13.38 6.62
C GLY A 179 -0.68 -12.16 6.14
N ILE A 180 0.02 -11.04 6.00
CA ILE A 180 -0.61 -9.80 5.52
C ILE A 180 -1.16 -9.93 4.09
N GLN A 181 -0.48 -10.69 3.22
CA GLN A 181 -0.94 -10.94 1.85
C GLN A 181 -2.29 -11.64 1.85
N ASP A 182 -2.47 -12.69 2.68
CA ASP A 182 -3.74 -13.42 2.78
C ASP A 182 -4.88 -12.50 3.24
N MET A 183 -4.59 -11.54 4.14
CA MET A 183 -5.57 -10.58 4.63
C MET A 183 -5.93 -9.52 3.60
N VAL A 184 -4.96 -9.01 2.84
CA VAL A 184 -5.22 -8.08 1.73
C VAL A 184 -6.01 -8.79 0.64
N ASP A 185 -5.66 -10.03 0.30
CA ASP A 185 -6.37 -10.82 -0.71
C ASP A 185 -7.80 -11.16 -0.26
N PHE A 186 -8.02 -11.36 1.04
CA PHE A 186 -9.35 -11.51 1.61
C PHE A 186 -10.26 -10.31 1.30
N TYR A 187 -9.76 -9.07 1.49
CA TYR A 187 -10.53 -7.86 1.19
C TYR A 187 -10.76 -7.64 -0.33
N LYS A 188 -9.98 -8.31 -1.19
CA LYS A 188 -10.16 -8.27 -2.65
C LYS A 188 -11.19 -9.27 -3.18
N VAL A 189 -11.66 -10.21 -2.37
CA VAL A 189 -12.68 -11.17 -2.79
C VAL A 189 -13.98 -10.45 -3.13
N LYS A 190 -14.47 -10.59 -4.36
CA LYS A 190 -15.68 -9.92 -4.88
C LYS A 190 -16.90 -10.05 -3.97
N ALA A 191 -17.07 -11.20 -3.31
CA ALA A 191 -18.17 -11.45 -2.40
C ALA A 191 -18.02 -10.80 -1.02
N ILE A 192 -16.84 -10.25 -0.71
CA ILE A 192 -16.48 -9.58 0.56
C ILE A 192 -16.32 -8.08 0.32
N ALA A 193 -15.67 -7.71 -0.78
CA ALA A 193 -15.55 -6.32 -1.21
C ALA A 193 -16.95 -5.69 -1.39
N ASN A 194 -17.12 -4.50 -0.85
CA ASN A 194 -18.40 -3.82 -0.81
C ASN A 194 -18.26 -2.40 -1.39
N THR A 195 -19.14 -2.04 -2.30
CA THR A 195 -19.24 -0.69 -2.89
C THR A 195 -19.60 0.40 -1.88
N GLY A 196 -20.01 0.03 -0.67
CA GLY A 196 -20.31 0.95 0.41
C GLY A 196 -19.16 1.22 1.38
N ASN A 197 -18.02 0.58 1.20
CA ASN A 197 -16.86 0.84 2.05
C ASN A 197 -16.27 2.22 1.73
N LEU A 198 -15.86 2.95 2.76
CA LEU A 198 -15.12 4.19 2.63
C LEU A 198 -13.62 3.92 2.65
N GLU A 199 -13.23 3.06 3.58
CA GLU A 199 -11.86 2.58 3.77
C GLU A 199 -11.90 1.20 4.44
N TRP A 200 -10.74 0.55 4.50
CA TRP A 200 -10.52 -0.62 5.31
C TRP A 200 -9.11 -0.64 5.89
N HIS A 201 -9.00 -1.20 7.09
CA HIS A 201 -7.79 -1.24 7.89
C HIS A 201 -7.43 -2.67 8.24
N ILE A 202 -6.14 -3.00 8.17
CA ILE A 202 -5.59 -4.23 8.72
C ILE A 202 -4.49 -3.85 9.72
N PHE A 203 -4.68 -4.17 10.99
CA PHE A 203 -3.66 -4.00 12.01
C PHE A 203 -2.86 -5.29 12.14
N GLN A 204 -1.63 -5.27 11.63
CA GLN A 204 -0.68 -6.36 11.75
C GLN A 204 0.13 -6.17 13.04
N ILE A 205 -0.26 -6.86 14.10
CA ILE A 205 0.34 -6.75 15.43
C ILE A 205 1.29 -7.92 15.64
N GLN A 206 2.55 -7.63 15.99
CA GLN A 206 3.58 -8.64 16.23
C GLN A 206 3.89 -8.73 17.72
N SER A 207 3.60 -9.88 18.33
CA SER A 207 3.92 -10.16 19.73
C SER A 207 5.42 -10.08 20.00
N GLY A 208 5.80 -9.42 21.10
CA GLY A 208 7.18 -9.26 21.55
C GLY A 208 8.05 -8.33 20.72
N ALA A 209 7.49 -7.60 19.74
CA ALA A 209 8.23 -6.59 19.01
C ALA A 209 8.32 -5.27 19.81
N ALA A 210 9.25 -4.38 19.42
CA ALA A 210 9.31 -3.03 19.96
C ALA A 210 8.00 -2.27 19.65
N LEU A 211 7.57 -1.40 20.56
CA LEU A 211 6.32 -0.66 20.44
C LEU A 211 6.24 0.12 19.12
N GLU A 212 7.32 0.76 18.73
CA GLU A 212 7.41 1.63 17.55
C GLU A 212 7.24 0.88 16.23
N THR A 213 7.57 -0.43 16.20
CA THR A 213 7.56 -1.25 14.99
C THR A 213 6.71 -2.52 15.11
N GLY A 214 6.09 -2.71 16.26
CA GLY A 214 5.30 -3.91 16.56
C GLY A 214 3.94 -3.94 15.91
N THR A 215 3.43 -2.78 15.48
CA THR A 215 2.16 -2.66 14.76
C THR A 215 2.39 -1.96 13.44
N ILE A 216 1.91 -2.58 12.37
CA ILE A 216 1.78 -1.95 11.05
C ILE A 216 0.30 -1.89 10.73
N GLU A 217 -0.20 -0.70 10.47
CA GLU A 217 -1.52 -0.47 9.94
C GLU A 217 -1.45 -0.43 8.41
N TRP A 218 -2.26 -1.23 7.77
CA TRP A 218 -2.44 -1.23 6.32
C TRP A 218 -3.76 -0.56 6.00
N LEU A 219 -3.68 0.64 5.45
CA LEU A 219 -4.82 1.48 5.12
C LEU A 219 -5.09 1.44 3.63
N ALA A 220 -6.32 1.18 3.25
CA ALA A 220 -6.76 1.28 1.86
C ALA A 220 -8.09 2.02 1.76
N MET A 221 -8.28 2.70 0.65
CA MET A 221 -9.48 3.48 0.37
C MET A 221 -10.49 2.66 -0.42
N GLU A 222 -11.77 2.88 -0.17
CA GLU A 222 -12.89 2.44 -0.99
C GLU A 222 -12.94 0.92 -1.25
N HIS A 223 -13.13 0.47 -2.48
CA HIS A 223 -13.42 -0.91 -2.86
C HIS A 223 -12.16 -1.79 -2.90
N GLY A 224 -12.15 -2.88 -2.13
CA GLY A 224 -10.97 -3.73 -1.94
C GLY A 224 -10.32 -4.28 -3.22
N GLN A 225 -11.08 -4.46 -4.30
CA GLN A 225 -10.55 -4.99 -5.56
C GLN A 225 -9.75 -3.95 -6.36
N TYR A 226 -10.00 -2.66 -6.14
CA TYR A 226 -9.49 -1.57 -6.99
C TYR A 226 -8.62 -0.57 -6.23
N THR A 227 -8.04 -1.00 -5.13
CA THR A 227 -7.22 -0.17 -4.24
C THR A 227 -5.94 -0.87 -3.82
N VAL A 228 -5.05 -0.12 -3.17
CA VAL A 228 -3.78 -0.59 -2.62
C VAL A 228 -3.74 -0.30 -1.13
N ALA A 229 -3.35 -1.28 -0.33
CA ALA A 229 -3.14 -1.13 1.10
C ALA A 229 -1.75 -0.53 1.37
N ILE A 230 -1.72 0.64 1.98
CA ILE A 230 -0.52 1.40 2.29
C ILE A 230 -0.10 1.13 3.73
N PRO A 231 1.18 0.77 3.99
CA PRO A 231 1.66 0.51 5.34
C PRO A 231 1.96 1.80 6.11
N TYR A 232 1.45 1.88 7.33
CA TYR A 232 1.73 2.93 8.32
C TYR A 232 2.27 2.32 9.60
N PHE A 233 3.09 3.07 10.32
CA PHE A 233 3.56 2.72 11.66
C PHE A 233 2.86 3.69 12.65
N PRO A 234 1.72 3.32 13.25
CA PRO A 234 0.82 4.27 13.94
C PRO A 234 1.51 5.05 15.08
N VAL A 235 2.45 4.40 15.81
CA VAL A 235 3.19 5.04 16.90
C VAL A 235 4.18 6.10 16.41
N LEU A 236 4.62 6.00 15.14
CA LEU A 236 5.65 6.87 14.57
C LEU A 236 5.11 7.86 13.55
N THR A 237 4.01 7.54 12.88
CA THR A 237 3.41 8.39 11.86
C THR A 237 2.78 9.63 12.51
N THR A 238 3.21 10.82 12.11
CA THR A 238 2.76 12.10 12.69
C THR A 238 1.91 12.92 11.74
N ASP A 239 1.84 12.57 10.48
CA ASP A 239 1.00 13.21 9.47
C ASP A 239 0.69 12.23 8.34
N MET A 240 -0.37 12.52 7.58
CA MET A 240 -0.84 11.70 6.49
C MET A 240 -0.55 12.38 5.14
N TYR A 241 -0.57 11.58 4.07
CA TYR A 241 -0.47 12.11 2.71
C TYR A 241 -1.59 13.11 2.42
N GLU A 242 -1.25 14.24 1.78
CA GLU A 242 -2.20 15.32 1.47
C GLU A 242 -3.44 14.87 0.68
N GLY A 243 -3.30 13.86 -0.19
CA GLY A 243 -4.42 13.30 -0.94
C GLY A 243 -5.53 12.68 -0.07
N TYR A 244 -5.26 12.34 1.18
CA TYR A 244 -6.32 11.90 2.12
C TYR A 244 -7.12 13.07 2.70
N LYS A 245 -6.56 14.27 2.68
CA LYS A 245 -7.18 15.47 3.27
C LYS A 245 -8.16 16.17 2.31
N PHE A 246 -8.12 15.81 1.03
CA PHE A 246 -9.00 16.40 0.03
C PHE A 246 -10.44 15.88 0.17
N GLY A 247 -11.40 16.77 0.15
CA GLY A 247 -12.82 16.41 0.11
C GLY A 247 -13.55 16.54 1.45
N GLY A 248 -12.91 17.11 2.47
CA GLY A 248 -13.60 17.50 3.71
C GLY A 248 -14.65 18.60 3.47
N GLU A 249 -14.81 19.54 4.39
CA GLU A 249 -15.80 20.63 4.29
C GLU A 249 -15.64 21.54 3.06
N GLU A 250 -14.46 21.52 2.41
CA GLU A 250 -14.17 22.33 1.24
C GLU A 250 -14.56 21.68 -0.10
N ALA A 251 -14.98 20.42 -0.11
CA ALA A 251 -15.39 19.76 -1.35
C ALA A 251 -16.66 20.37 -1.90
N SER A 252 -16.61 20.83 -3.15
CA SER A 252 -17.77 21.32 -3.88
C SER A 252 -18.14 20.36 -5.01
N PHE A 253 -19.43 20.26 -5.30
CA PHE A 253 -19.97 19.44 -6.37
C PHE A 253 -20.69 20.33 -7.36
N THR A 254 -20.01 20.75 -8.42
CA THR A 254 -20.60 21.57 -9.49
C THR A 254 -21.13 20.72 -10.65
N ALA A 255 -20.52 19.57 -10.90
CA ALA A 255 -21.02 18.64 -11.91
C ALA A 255 -22.25 17.88 -11.38
N THR A 256 -23.38 18.09 -12.01
CA THR A 256 -24.64 17.43 -11.65
C THR A 256 -25.09 16.40 -12.68
N LYS A 257 -24.37 16.29 -13.80
CA LYS A 257 -24.72 15.38 -14.89
C LYS A 257 -23.50 14.57 -15.34
N PRO A 258 -23.69 13.27 -15.55
CA PRO A 258 -22.61 12.36 -15.98
C PRO A 258 -21.93 12.77 -17.30
N GLU A 259 -22.67 13.40 -18.21
CA GLU A 259 -22.15 13.84 -19.51
C GLU A 259 -21.03 14.87 -19.42
N THR A 260 -20.89 15.52 -18.28
CA THR A 260 -19.81 16.45 -17.98
C THR A 260 -18.58 15.78 -17.36
N MET A 261 -18.68 14.48 -17.06
CA MET A 261 -17.69 13.72 -16.32
C MET A 261 -17.39 12.40 -17.03
N TYR A 262 -16.50 12.39 -18.00
CA TYR A 262 -15.98 11.18 -18.65
C TYR A 262 -17.05 10.17 -19.15
N GLY A 263 -18.28 10.62 -19.40
CA GLY A 263 -19.38 9.78 -19.84
C GLY A 263 -20.29 9.32 -18.69
N ALA A 264 -21.53 9.04 -19.08
CA ALA A 264 -22.53 8.56 -18.13
C ALA A 264 -22.39 7.05 -17.94
N TYR A 265 -21.95 6.63 -16.78
CA TYR A 265 -22.03 5.22 -16.40
C TYR A 265 -22.86 5.07 -15.11
N PRO A 266 -23.73 4.04 -15.06
CA PRO A 266 -24.61 3.85 -13.94
C PRO A 266 -23.82 3.47 -12.69
N TYR A 267 -24.17 4.09 -11.58
CA TYR A 267 -23.66 3.79 -10.26
C TYR A 267 -24.81 3.56 -9.29
N SER A 268 -24.60 2.76 -8.27
CA SER A 268 -25.63 2.58 -7.26
C SER A 268 -25.90 3.91 -6.55
N SER A 269 -27.10 4.39 -6.58
CA SER A 269 -27.71 5.60 -6.02
C SER A 269 -27.06 6.35 -4.83
N ARG A 270 -25.80 6.08 -4.51
CA ARG A 270 -25.09 6.59 -3.35
C ARG A 270 -24.94 8.11 -3.36
N TYR A 271 -24.72 8.68 -4.53
CA TYR A 271 -24.45 10.11 -4.68
C TYR A 271 -25.60 10.91 -5.29
N THR A 272 -26.30 10.37 -6.27
CA THR A 272 -27.29 11.15 -7.03
C THR A 272 -28.72 10.66 -6.88
N GLY A 273 -28.95 9.44 -6.44
CA GLY A 273 -30.27 8.83 -6.44
C GLY A 273 -30.80 8.42 -7.82
N ASP A 274 -30.16 8.85 -8.91
CA ASP A 274 -30.49 8.49 -10.30
C ASP A 274 -29.52 7.46 -10.93
N GLY A 275 -28.53 7.01 -10.14
CA GLY A 275 -27.65 5.92 -10.53
C GLY A 275 -26.37 6.33 -11.26
N TYR A 276 -25.95 7.59 -11.12
CA TYR A 276 -24.72 8.09 -11.73
C TYR A 276 -23.72 8.57 -10.69
N LEU A 277 -22.43 8.34 -10.95
CA LEU A 277 -21.34 8.85 -10.14
C LEU A 277 -21.22 10.37 -10.30
N VAL A 278 -21.15 11.07 -9.18
CA VAL A 278 -20.79 12.50 -9.12
C VAL A 278 -19.52 12.65 -8.31
N LEU A 279 -18.51 13.23 -8.90
CA LEU A 279 -17.23 13.52 -8.26
C LEU A 279 -17.13 15.00 -7.87
N PRO A 280 -16.48 15.37 -6.76
CA PRO A 280 -16.30 16.76 -6.38
C PRO A 280 -15.33 17.48 -7.33
N ASP A 281 -15.42 18.81 -7.38
CA ASP A 281 -14.49 19.61 -8.18
C ASP A 281 -13.04 19.39 -7.72
N GLY A 282 -12.13 19.09 -8.67
CA GLY A 282 -10.74 18.80 -8.37
C GLY A 282 -10.51 17.46 -7.66
N TRP A 283 -11.42 16.51 -7.85
CA TRP A 283 -11.39 15.15 -7.27
C TRP A 283 -10.05 14.41 -7.48
N GLU A 284 -9.35 14.72 -8.56
CA GLU A 284 -8.04 14.13 -8.89
C GLU A 284 -6.97 14.41 -7.83
N LYS A 285 -7.20 15.37 -6.93
CA LYS A 285 -6.32 15.67 -5.80
C LYS A 285 -6.58 14.75 -4.60
N GLY A 286 -7.72 14.06 -4.58
CA GLY A 286 -8.15 13.20 -3.50
C GLY A 286 -7.90 11.73 -3.81
N TYR A 287 -7.12 11.04 -2.96
CA TYR A 287 -6.85 9.62 -3.18
C TYR A 287 -8.13 8.79 -3.08
N TYR A 288 -8.98 9.05 -2.08
CA TYR A 288 -10.29 8.39 -1.97
C TYR A 288 -11.10 8.53 -3.27
N TRP A 289 -11.27 9.77 -3.76
CA TRP A 289 -12.08 10.04 -4.95
C TRP A 289 -11.50 9.45 -6.23
N THR A 290 -10.18 9.32 -6.30
CA THR A 290 -9.53 8.69 -7.45
C THR A 290 -9.78 7.18 -7.46
N VAL A 291 -9.73 6.52 -6.29
CA VAL A 291 -10.09 5.11 -6.15
C VAL A 291 -11.59 4.91 -6.41
N ASP A 292 -12.44 5.78 -5.86
CA ASP A 292 -13.89 5.76 -6.06
C ASP A 292 -14.26 5.88 -7.56
N ALA A 293 -13.60 6.76 -8.29
CA ALA A 293 -13.79 6.91 -9.73
C ALA A 293 -13.41 5.64 -10.50
N LEU A 294 -12.23 5.06 -10.20
CA LEU A 294 -11.75 3.84 -10.87
C LEU A 294 -12.64 2.63 -10.55
N SER A 295 -12.98 2.42 -9.27
CA SER A 295 -13.79 1.29 -8.83
C SER A 295 -15.21 1.33 -9.41
N ASN A 296 -15.81 2.52 -9.45
CA ASN A 296 -17.14 2.67 -10.01
C ASN A 296 -17.16 2.46 -11.53
N TYR A 297 -16.14 2.92 -12.25
CA TYR A 297 -16.01 2.59 -13.66
C TYR A 297 -15.85 1.09 -13.87
N ALA A 298 -14.96 0.43 -13.14
CA ALA A 298 -14.73 -1.00 -13.22
C ALA A 298 -16.00 -1.82 -12.95
N LEU A 299 -16.84 -1.37 -12.01
CA LEU A 299 -18.08 -2.04 -11.62
C LEU A 299 -19.30 -1.65 -12.48
N SER A 300 -19.19 -0.65 -13.33
CA SER A 300 -20.30 -0.12 -14.14
C SER A 300 -20.80 -1.06 -15.23
N GLY A 301 -20.00 -2.06 -15.61
CA GLY A 301 -20.23 -2.91 -16.80
C GLY A 301 -19.75 -2.30 -18.12
N LEU A 302 -19.12 -1.11 -18.08
CA LEU A 302 -18.48 -0.48 -19.25
C LEU A 302 -17.00 -0.85 -19.37
N CYS A 303 -16.38 -1.26 -18.26
CA CYS A 303 -15.00 -1.72 -18.22
C CYS A 303 -14.87 -3.04 -19.00
N SER A 304 -13.93 -3.11 -19.94
CA SER A 304 -13.65 -4.36 -20.64
C SER A 304 -12.86 -5.34 -19.74
N ASP A 305 -12.96 -6.64 -20.03
CA ASP A 305 -12.16 -7.66 -19.32
C ASP A 305 -10.64 -7.37 -19.41
N ALA A 306 -10.19 -6.78 -20.52
CA ALA A 306 -8.79 -6.41 -20.72
C ALA A 306 -8.38 -5.23 -19.82
N ASP A 307 -9.23 -4.23 -19.70
CA ASP A 307 -8.99 -3.07 -18.82
C ASP A 307 -9.06 -3.47 -17.34
N GLU A 308 -10.00 -4.33 -16.96
CA GLU A 308 -10.08 -4.87 -15.60
C GLU A 308 -8.82 -5.68 -15.26
N ALA A 309 -8.33 -6.50 -16.18
CA ALA A 309 -7.09 -7.25 -15.99
C ALA A 309 -5.87 -6.32 -15.87
N LEU A 310 -5.83 -5.23 -16.65
CA LEU A 310 -4.79 -4.20 -16.54
C LEU A 310 -4.82 -3.53 -15.16
N ILE A 311 -6.00 -3.09 -14.71
CA ILE A 311 -6.18 -2.49 -13.38
C ILE A 311 -5.62 -3.43 -12.30
N HIS A 312 -6.07 -4.67 -12.28
CA HIS A 312 -5.64 -5.65 -11.27
C HIS A 312 -4.14 -5.92 -11.33
N SER A 313 -3.55 -5.99 -12.53
CA SER A 313 -2.11 -6.21 -12.71
C SER A 313 -1.28 -5.05 -12.15
N GLU A 314 -1.64 -3.81 -12.45
CA GLU A 314 -0.88 -2.64 -12.02
C GLU A 314 -1.03 -2.38 -10.52
N LEU A 315 -2.24 -2.53 -9.97
CA LEU A 315 -2.47 -2.42 -8.53
C LEU A 315 -1.75 -3.54 -7.76
N ALA A 316 -1.66 -4.75 -8.30
CA ALA A 316 -0.90 -5.84 -7.68
C ALA A 316 0.60 -5.55 -7.63
N LYS A 317 1.18 -4.96 -8.69
CA LYS A 317 2.59 -4.50 -8.70
C LYS A 317 2.83 -3.45 -7.62
N MET A 318 1.94 -2.47 -7.51
CA MET A 318 2.05 -1.43 -6.47
C MET A 318 1.89 -2.03 -5.07
N GLN A 319 0.97 -2.98 -4.88
CA GLN A 319 0.82 -3.68 -3.61
C GLN A 319 2.09 -4.44 -3.21
N GLN A 320 2.78 -5.07 -4.17
CA GLN A 320 4.06 -5.72 -3.91
C GLN A 320 5.14 -4.73 -3.46
N ILE A 321 5.19 -3.54 -4.09
CA ILE A 321 6.08 -2.46 -3.66
C ILE A 321 5.78 -2.06 -2.21
N CYS A 322 4.51 -1.98 -1.82
CA CYS A 322 4.12 -1.68 -0.44
C CYS A 322 4.57 -2.76 0.55
N TYR A 323 4.46 -4.05 0.19
CA TYR A 323 4.95 -5.15 1.04
C TYR A 323 6.47 -5.09 1.24
N ASP A 324 7.22 -4.94 0.15
CA ASP A 324 8.68 -4.89 0.20
C ASP A 324 9.16 -3.66 0.98
N LYS A 325 8.50 -2.53 0.77
CA LYS A 325 8.83 -1.29 1.47
C LYS A 325 8.48 -1.34 2.96
N ALA A 326 7.41 -1.98 3.36
CA ALA A 326 7.08 -2.17 4.77
C ALA A 326 8.17 -2.96 5.52
N LEU A 327 8.73 -3.99 4.89
CA LEU A 327 9.86 -4.76 5.44
C LEU A 327 11.13 -3.90 5.55
N GLU A 328 11.45 -3.12 4.51
CA GLU A 328 12.58 -2.18 4.52
C GLU A 328 12.41 -1.11 5.60
N MET A 329 11.22 -0.52 5.69
CA MET A 329 10.89 0.49 6.70
C MET A 329 11.08 -0.07 8.11
N LYS A 330 10.54 -1.25 8.39
CA LYS A 330 10.69 -1.92 9.68
C LYS A 330 12.15 -2.14 10.04
N ALA A 331 12.97 -2.62 9.09
CA ALA A 331 14.41 -2.81 9.29
C ALA A 331 15.13 -1.50 9.59
N THR A 332 14.83 -0.43 8.85
CA THR A 332 15.42 0.90 9.05
C THR A 332 14.98 1.52 10.39
N LEU A 333 13.69 1.45 10.72
CA LEU A 333 13.12 1.98 11.96
C LEU A 333 13.71 1.30 13.19
N SER A 334 14.14 0.04 13.10
CA SER A 334 14.83 -0.64 14.20
C SER A 334 16.20 0.00 14.56
N THR A 335 16.73 0.85 13.69
CA THR A 335 18.00 1.58 13.88
C THR A 335 17.83 3.07 14.20
N LEU A 336 16.61 3.58 14.06
CA LEU A 336 16.26 4.99 14.30
C LEU A 336 15.52 5.14 15.62
N SER A 337 15.48 6.37 16.16
CA SER A 337 14.70 6.70 17.36
C SER A 337 14.22 8.15 17.33
N GLY A 338 13.24 8.47 18.18
CA GLY A 338 12.72 9.83 18.36
C GLY A 338 12.24 10.46 17.06
N ASP A 339 12.55 11.73 16.85
CA ASP A 339 12.05 12.49 15.69
C ASP A 339 12.57 11.97 14.34
N ALA A 340 13.76 11.37 14.30
CA ALA A 340 14.28 10.77 13.08
C ALA A 340 13.44 9.57 12.64
N ALA A 341 13.01 8.71 13.56
CA ALA A 341 12.13 7.59 13.28
C ALA A 341 10.75 8.06 12.81
N LYS A 342 10.18 9.07 13.51
CA LYS A 342 8.88 9.67 13.13
C LYS A 342 8.91 10.29 11.75
N THR A 343 9.93 11.10 11.48
CA THR A 343 10.10 11.73 10.16
C THR A 343 10.22 10.68 9.04
N TYR A 344 11.06 9.65 9.25
CA TYR A 344 11.24 8.59 8.28
C TYR A 344 9.94 7.82 8.03
N ALA A 345 9.25 7.35 9.08
CA ALA A 345 8.00 6.61 8.95
C ALA A 345 6.94 7.42 8.19
N THR A 346 6.71 8.67 8.61
CA THR A 346 5.74 9.58 8.00
C THR A 346 6.04 9.81 6.51
N GLN A 347 7.29 10.13 6.17
CA GLN A 347 7.67 10.41 4.79
C GLN A 347 7.57 9.20 3.86
N GLN A 348 7.98 8.00 4.33
CA GLN A 348 7.93 6.80 3.50
C GLN A 348 6.49 6.35 3.25
N SER A 349 5.62 6.35 4.26
CA SER A 349 4.21 6.00 4.08
C SER A 349 3.49 7.01 3.17
N ALA A 350 3.74 8.32 3.37
CA ALA A 350 3.18 9.36 2.51
C ALA A 350 3.65 9.23 1.05
N ALA A 351 4.91 8.86 0.82
CA ALA A 351 5.46 8.64 -0.53
C ALA A 351 4.79 7.44 -1.22
N LEU A 352 4.55 6.34 -0.50
CA LEU A 352 3.82 5.18 -1.04
C LEU A 352 2.36 5.53 -1.36
N ALA A 353 1.68 6.25 -0.47
CA ALA A 353 0.31 6.70 -0.70
C ALA A 353 0.22 7.60 -1.93
N LYS A 354 1.16 8.53 -2.09
CA LYS A 354 1.26 9.39 -3.27
C LYS A 354 1.46 8.57 -4.54
N GLN A 355 2.39 7.61 -4.53
CA GLN A 355 2.66 6.76 -5.70
C GLN A 355 1.44 5.91 -6.08
N ALA A 356 0.71 5.35 -5.11
CA ALA A 356 -0.52 4.60 -5.35
C ALA A 356 -1.63 5.50 -5.90
N HIS A 357 -1.78 6.71 -5.38
CA HIS A 357 -2.72 7.70 -5.88
C HIS A 357 -2.44 8.09 -7.34
N GLU A 358 -1.18 8.45 -7.65
CA GLU A 358 -0.75 8.82 -9.00
C GLU A 358 -0.99 7.67 -9.98
N LEU A 359 -0.62 6.43 -9.62
CA LEU A 359 -0.89 5.25 -10.44
C LEU A 359 -2.39 5.06 -10.70
N THR A 360 -3.23 5.17 -9.66
CA THR A 360 -4.68 4.99 -9.80
C THR A 360 -5.29 6.04 -10.73
N LEU A 361 -4.85 7.29 -10.61
CA LEU A 361 -5.29 8.38 -11.49
C LEU A 361 -4.81 8.20 -12.93
N GLU A 362 -3.55 7.78 -13.12
CA GLU A 362 -3.00 7.48 -14.45
C GLU A 362 -3.77 6.33 -15.13
N LEU A 363 -4.08 5.26 -14.38
CA LEU A 363 -4.90 4.13 -14.87
C LEU A 363 -6.30 4.59 -15.28
N TYR A 364 -6.97 5.34 -14.41
CA TYR A 364 -8.30 5.87 -14.71
C TYR A 364 -8.30 6.70 -15.99
N LYS A 365 -7.37 7.64 -16.12
CA LYS A 365 -7.24 8.50 -17.32
C LYS A 365 -6.94 7.69 -18.58
N HIS A 366 -6.07 6.69 -18.47
CA HIS A 366 -5.74 5.82 -19.59
C HIS A 366 -6.97 5.04 -20.08
N ILE A 367 -7.70 4.42 -19.16
CA ILE A 367 -8.81 3.52 -19.48
C ILE A 367 -10.06 4.32 -19.92
N VAL A 368 -10.42 5.37 -19.20
CA VAL A 368 -11.67 6.11 -19.44
C VAL A 368 -11.50 7.20 -20.48
N SER A 369 -10.39 7.93 -20.47
CA SER A 369 -10.13 9.07 -21.34
C SER A 369 -9.16 8.76 -22.49
N HIS A 370 -8.60 7.54 -22.53
CA HIS A 370 -7.56 7.11 -23.47
C HIS A 370 -6.31 8.01 -23.44
N GLU A 371 -5.99 8.60 -22.30
CA GLU A 371 -4.77 9.37 -22.10
C GLU A 371 -3.57 8.43 -21.90
N HIS A 372 -2.47 8.70 -22.58
CA HIS A 372 -1.25 7.91 -22.45
C HIS A 372 -0.29 8.50 -21.44
N THR A 373 0.17 7.70 -20.49
CA THR A 373 1.25 8.04 -19.57
C THR A 373 2.54 7.36 -20.01
N TYR A 374 3.47 8.14 -20.54
CA TYR A 374 4.72 7.60 -21.07
C TYR A 374 5.77 7.47 -19.97
N GLY A 375 6.61 6.42 -20.11
CA GLY A 375 7.80 6.20 -19.29
C GLY A 375 8.96 7.11 -19.68
N GLU A 376 10.15 6.77 -19.18
CA GLU A 376 11.37 7.50 -19.48
C GLU A 376 11.79 7.36 -20.95
N TRP A 377 12.48 8.41 -21.48
CA TRP A 377 13.06 8.37 -22.80
C TRP A 377 14.25 7.42 -22.86
N MET A 378 14.17 6.42 -23.71
CA MET A 378 15.27 5.49 -23.98
C MET A 378 15.89 5.81 -25.34
N THR A 379 17.21 6.02 -25.37
CA THR A 379 17.95 6.21 -26.62
C THR A 379 17.97 4.91 -27.41
N THR A 380 17.29 4.91 -28.55
CA THR A 380 17.24 3.77 -29.49
C THR A 380 18.38 3.87 -30.52
N THR A 381 18.74 5.07 -30.91
CA THR A 381 19.90 5.35 -31.76
C THR A 381 20.70 6.49 -31.18
N ALA A 382 21.95 6.23 -30.82
CA ALA A 382 22.83 7.27 -30.27
C ALA A 382 23.18 8.30 -31.34
N PRO A 383 23.07 9.63 -31.04
CA PRO A 383 23.52 10.67 -31.96
C PRO A 383 25.02 10.66 -32.14
N THR A 384 25.47 11.03 -33.30
CA THR A 384 26.88 11.19 -33.64
C THR A 384 27.13 12.61 -34.15
N CYS A 385 28.37 13.01 -34.34
CA CYS A 385 28.69 14.29 -34.98
C CYS A 385 28.29 14.34 -36.47
N LYS A 386 27.92 13.20 -37.08
CA LYS A 386 27.50 13.09 -38.47
C LYS A 386 25.99 12.94 -38.63
N ALA A 387 25.36 12.19 -37.72
CA ALA A 387 23.93 11.84 -37.80
C ALA A 387 23.23 12.16 -36.48
N GLU A 388 21.98 12.56 -36.60
CA GLU A 388 21.08 12.66 -35.47
C GLU A 388 20.79 11.27 -34.88
N GLY A 389 20.46 11.22 -33.62
CA GLY A 389 20.00 10.02 -32.92
C GLY A 389 18.49 10.01 -32.80
N GLU A 390 17.99 8.97 -32.15
CA GLU A 390 16.58 8.78 -31.86
C GLU A 390 16.40 8.27 -30.42
N ALA A 391 15.41 8.78 -29.71
CA ALA A 391 14.96 8.24 -28.46
C ALA A 391 13.45 7.92 -28.54
N THR A 392 13.06 6.85 -27.90
CA THR A 392 11.67 6.39 -27.83
C THR A 392 11.23 6.29 -26.40
N GLN A 393 10.00 6.62 -26.10
CA GLN A 393 9.32 6.32 -24.86
C GLN A 393 8.04 5.52 -25.17
N THR A 394 7.71 4.58 -24.28
CA THR A 394 6.53 3.72 -24.42
C THR A 394 5.52 4.06 -23.33
N CYS A 395 4.24 3.98 -23.63
CA CYS A 395 3.19 4.13 -22.64
C CYS A 395 3.35 3.07 -21.54
N LYS A 396 3.07 3.44 -20.30
CA LYS A 396 3.16 2.52 -19.15
C LYS A 396 2.14 1.38 -19.21
N PHE A 397 1.02 1.58 -19.93
CA PHE A 397 -0.16 0.72 -19.88
C PHE A 397 -0.51 0.04 -21.22
N CYS A 398 0.10 0.47 -22.32
CA CYS A 398 -0.12 -0.13 -23.65
C CYS A 398 1.13 -0.01 -24.52
N ASP A 399 1.07 -0.54 -25.74
CA ASP A 399 2.21 -0.55 -26.68
C ASP A 399 2.39 0.76 -27.47
N ASP A 400 1.62 1.81 -27.15
CA ASP A 400 1.79 3.10 -27.80
C ASP A 400 3.13 3.73 -27.50
N THR A 401 3.76 4.29 -28.53
CA THR A 401 5.12 4.84 -28.43
C THR A 401 5.23 6.24 -29.04
N GLN A 402 6.07 7.05 -28.43
CA GLN A 402 6.49 8.33 -28.99
C GLN A 402 7.98 8.29 -29.28
N THR A 403 8.38 8.96 -30.36
CA THR A 403 9.78 9.09 -30.75
C THR A 403 10.18 10.55 -30.82
N LYS A 404 11.44 10.84 -30.51
CA LYS A 404 12.04 12.15 -30.72
C LYS A 404 13.42 12.03 -31.31
N THR A 405 13.77 12.99 -32.13
CA THR A 405 15.11 13.15 -32.68
C THR A 405 16.06 13.71 -31.61
N LEU A 406 17.23 13.14 -31.48
CA LEU A 406 18.34 13.64 -30.69
C LEU A 406 19.30 14.41 -31.63
N GLU A 407 19.61 15.64 -31.28
CA GLU A 407 20.53 16.46 -32.07
C GLU A 407 21.91 15.81 -32.18
N LYS A 408 22.60 16.10 -33.29
CA LYS A 408 23.98 15.66 -33.49
C LYS A 408 24.86 16.12 -32.35
N THR A 409 25.81 15.24 -31.94
CA THR A 409 26.75 15.65 -30.92
C THR A 409 27.80 16.59 -31.48
N SER A 410 28.32 17.48 -30.65
CA SER A 410 29.48 18.30 -30.96
C SER A 410 30.80 17.58 -30.68
N GLU A 411 30.73 16.41 -30.06
CA GLU A 411 31.94 15.63 -29.76
C GLU A 411 32.41 14.84 -30.97
N HIS A 412 33.69 14.94 -31.26
CA HIS A 412 34.34 14.25 -32.39
C HIS A 412 35.30 13.20 -31.89
N SER A 413 35.27 12.04 -32.51
CA SER A 413 36.26 10.96 -32.31
C SER A 413 37.42 11.18 -33.25
N TRP A 414 38.48 11.82 -32.76
CA TRP A 414 39.65 12.11 -33.54
C TRP A 414 40.55 10.88 -33.71
N ASP A 415 41.18 10.72 -34.91
CA ASP A 415 42.22 9.78 -35.16
C ASP A 415 43.53 10.16 -34.43
N GLU A 416 44.61 9.41 -34.62
CA GLU A 416 45.89 9.68 -34.00
C GLU A 416 46.56 10.95 -34.56
N GLY A 417 46.03 11.53 -35.63
CA GLY A 417 46.54 12.71 -36.34
C GLY A 417 47.84 12.47 -37.08
N VAL A 418 47.96 13.15 -38.20
CA VAL A 418 49.15 13.10 -39.10
C VAL A 418 49.85 14.43 -39.04
N VAL A 419 51.19 14.42 -38.97
CA VAL A 419 51.98 15.64 -39.10
C VAL A 419 51.94 16.10 -40.57
N THR A 420 51.18 17.16 -40.83
CA THR A 420 51.03 17.73 -42.18
C THR A 420 52.07 18.78 -42.51
N LYS A 421 52.68 19.41 -41.50
CA LYS A 421 53.82 20.29 -41.62
C LYS A 421 54.80 20.01 -40.48
N ALA A 422 56.02 19.65 -40.78
CA ALA A 422 57.00 19.45 -39.74
C ALA A 422 57.45 20.76 -39.11
N ALA A 423 57.62 20.80 -37.80
CA ALA A 423 58.20 21.94 -37.11
C ALA A 423 59.69 22.06 -37.44
N THR A 424 60.15 23.31 -37.57
CA THR A 424 61.60 23.63 -37.72
C THR A 424 62.07 24.45 -36.52
N THR A 425 63.33 24.85 -36.51
CA THR A 425 63.84 25.73 -35.45
C THR A 425 63.35 27.18 -35.56
N THR A 426 62.70 27.56 -36.68
CA THR A 426 62.22 28.89 -36.95
C THR A 426 60.73 28.96 -37.24
N GLU A 427 60.09 27.83 -37.56
CA GLU A 427 58.66 27.76 -37.86
C GLU A 427 57.96 26.66 -37.07
N THR A 428 56.73 26.92 -36.69
CA THR A 428 55.85 25.92 -36.07
C THR A 428 55.44 24.87 -37.09
N GLY A 429 55.25 23.63 -36.66
CA GLY A 429 54.64 22.56 -37.43
C GLY A 429 53.12 22.50 -37.21
N GLU A 430 52.47 21.61 -37.95
CA GLU A 430 51.03 21.33 -37.86
C GLU A 430 50.80 19.84 -37.81
N LYS A 431 49.92 19.44 -36.93
CA LYS A 431 49.36 18.08 -36.86
C LYS A 431 47.88 18.15 -37.14
N THR A 432 47.43 17.48 -38.17
CA THR A 432 46.04 17.40 -38.57
C THR A 432 45.40 16.14 -38.04
N PHE A 433 44.30 16.27 -37.33
CA PHE A 433 43.44 15.16 -36.84
C PHE A 433 42.18 15.15 -37.69
N THR A 434 41.75 13.94 -38.05
CA THR A 434 40.50 13.74 -38.77
C THR A 434 39.52 13.00 -37.89
N CYS A 435 38.29 13.50 -37.80
CA CYS A 435 37.24 12.79 -37.11
C CYS A 435 36.91 11.49 -37.86
N THR A 436 36.97 10.36 -37.16
CA THR A 436 36.75 9.04 -37.78
C THR A 436 35.26 8.82 -38.18
N VAL A 437 34.37 9.66 -37.68
CA VAL A 437 32.90 9.56 -37.93
C VAL A 437 32.45 10.53 -39.02
N CYS A 438 32.73 11.84 -38.88
CA CYS A 438 32.24 12.88 -39.80
C CYS A 438 33.26 13.38 -40.78
N GLN A 439 34.53 13.01 -40.70
CA GLN A 439 35.65 13.40 -41.56
C GLN A 439 36.04 14.88 -41.44
N THR A 440 35.48 15.62 -40.48
CA THR A 440 35.93 16.97 -40.18
C THR A 440 37.33 16.96 -39.62
N THR A 441 38.15 17.96 -39.97
CA THR A 441 39.55 18.03 -39.52
C THR A 441 39.72 19.12 -38.49
N LYS A 442 40.65 18.92 -37.55
CA LYS A 442 41.21 19.99 -36.69
C LYS A 442 42.73 19.98 -36.81
N ILE A 443 43.30 21.14 -36.67
CA ILE A 443 44.75 21.32 -36.74
C ILE A 443 45.28 21.73 -35.37
N GLU A 444 46.28 21.05 -34.89
CA GLU A 444 47.01 21.44 -33.69
C GLU A 444 48.45 21.89 -34.08
N THR A 445 48.89 22.99 -33.52
CA THR A 445 50.20 23.54 -33.76
C THR A 445 51.30 22.75 -33.02
N ILE A 446 52.32 22.28 -33.72
CA ILE A 446 53.50 21.72 -33.13
C ILE A 446 54.49 22.84 -32.84
N PRO A 447 54.96 23.04 -31.59
CA PRO A 447 55.93 24.08 -31.27
C PRO A 447 57.22 23.98 -32.09
N VAL A 448 57.88 25.11 -32.31
CA VAL A 448 59.18 25.16 -32.95
C VAL A 448 60.17 24.24 -32.21
N LEU A 449 61.06 23.59 -32.97
CA LEU A 449 62.11 22.76 -32.39
C LEU A 449 63.13 23.64 -31.65
N VAL A 450 63.31 23.37 -30.39
CA VAL A 450 64.34 24.07 -29.61
C VAL A 450 65.68 23.46 -30.01
N ASN A 451 66.59 24.31 -30.55
CA ASN A 451 67.96 23.83 -30.82
C ASN A 451 68.57 23.39 -29.49
N PRO A 452 69.05 22.13 -29.37
CA PRO A 452 69.72 21.75 -28.15
C PRO A 452 70.93 22.67 -27.98
N ALA A 453 71.00 23.35 -26.83
CA ALA A 453 72.21 24.12 -26.48
C ALA A 453 73.39 23.17 -26.53
N THR A 454 74.36 23.52 -27.43
CA THR A 454 75.64 22.74 -27.57
C THR A 454 76.42 22.97 -26.30
N GLY A 455 76.36 22.04 -25.37
CA GLY A 455 77.20 22.05 -24.17
C GLY A 455 76.45 21.53 -22.94
N ASP A 456 76.25 20.25 -22.86
CA ASP A 456 76.37 19.36 -21.74
C ASP A 456 75.63 18.04 -22.00
N ASN A 457 76.32 16.97 -22.04
CA ASN A 457 75.82 15.65 -22.44
C ASN A 457 75.12 14.88 -21.28
N THR A 458 74.72 15.52 -20.22
CA THR A 458 74.18 14.83 -19.03
C THR A 458 72.68 14.99 -18.82
N GLY A 459 71.95 15.81 -19.61
CA GLY A 459 70.55 16.10 -19.42
C GLY A 459 69.51 15.26 -20.21
N VAL A 460 69.97 14.65 -21.34
CA VAL A 460 69.02 14.04 -22.31
C VAL A 460 68.47 12.67 -21.87
N ALA A 461 69.24 11.94 -21.03
CA ALA A 461 68.84 10.61 -20.56
C ALA A 461 67.67 10.64 -19.53
N TRP A 462 67.45 11.76 -18.83
CA TRP A 462 66.41 11.89 -17.82
C TRP A 462 65.04 12.27 -18.38
N LEU A 463 64.96 13.03 -19.47
CA LEU A 463 63.72 13.41 -20.09
C LEU A 463 63.03 12.27 -20.87
N ALA A 464 63.82 11.38 -21.46
CA ALA A 464 63.27 10.19 -22.12
C ALA A 464 62.67 9.17 -21.12
N SER A 465 63.22 9.09 -19.91
CA SER A 465 62.73 8.19 -18.86
C SER A 465 61.41 8.70 -18.23
N ALA A 466 61.18 10.00 -18.18
CA ALA A 466 59.96 10.57 -17.61
C ALA A 466 58.75 10.41 -18.55
N MET A 467 58.93 10.41 -19.89
CA MET A 467 57.82 10.18 -20.82
C MET A 467 57.35 8.71 -20.89
N VAL A 468 58.23 7.76 -20.67
CA VAL A 468 57.84 6.32 -20.66
C VAL A 468 57.04 5.96 -19.40
N LEU A 469 57.32 6.62 -18.27
CA LEU A 469 56.58 6.39 -17.02
C LEU A 469 55.16 7.00 -17.00
N SER A 470 54.90 8.06 -17.77
CA SER A 470 53.57 8.67 -17.83
C SER A 470 52.56 7.87 -18.67
N VAL A 471 53.02 7.16 -19.71
CA VAL A 471 52.15 6.31 -20.57
C VAL A 471 51.77 4.99 -19.88
N THR A 472 52.70 4.42 -19.10
CA THR A 472 52.41 3.16 -18.37
C THR A 472 51.53 3.39 -17.13
N GLY A 473 51.62 4.57 -16.48
CA GLY A 473 50.76 4.90 -15.33
C GLY A 473 49.28 5.13 -15.72
N ALA A 474 49.02 5.75 -16.87
CA ALA A 474 47.67 5.98 -17.35
C ALA A 474 46.96 4.67 -17.79
N ALA A 475 47.71 3.73 -18.40
CA ALA A 475 47.15 2.43 -18.78
C ALA A 475 46.85 1.53 -17.57
N TRP A 476 47.59 1.69 -16.46
CA TRP A 476 47.32 0.92 -15.23
C TRP A 476 46.11 1.44 -14.46
N LEU A 477 45.86 2.75 -14.44
CA LEU A 477 44.70 3.34 -13.82
C LEU A 477 43.39 3.07 -14.58
N LEU A 478 43.42 2.97 -15.90
CA LEU A 478 42.27 2.59 -16.72
C LEU A 478 41.90 1.10 -16.57
N LYS A 479 42.85 0.22 -16.37
CA LYS A 479 42.61 -1.23 -16.14
C LYS A 479 41.95 -1.50 -14.77
N LYS A 480 42.19 -0.65 -13.77
CA LYS A 480 41.59 -0.81 -12.42
C LYS A 480 40.15 -0.34 -12.32
N LYS A 481 39.66 0.50 -13.26
CA LYS A 481 38.27 0.98 -13.31
C LYS A 481 37.30 0.01 -14.01
N ILE A 482 37.81 -1.00 -14.71
CA ILE A 482 37.00 -2.00 -15.44
C ILE A 482 36.73 -3.27 -14.60
N LEU A 483 37.41 -3.43 -13.46
CA LEU A 483 37.29 -4.62 -12.60
C LEU A 483 36.49 -4.42 -11.32
N VAL A 484 35.77 -3.26 -11.20
CA VAL A 484 34.81 -3.01 -10.10
C VAL A 484 33.52 -2.51 -10.74
N LYS A 485 32.77 -3.41 -11.31
CA LYS A 485 31.32 -3.37 -11.50
C LYS A 485 30.82 -4.80 -11.46
#